data_08a1bcda1b468c505fc3f44bc17eae26
#
_entry.id   08a1bcda1b468c505fc3f44bc17eae26
#
_cell.length_a   1.000
_cell.length_b   1.000
_cell.length_c   1.000
_cell.angle_alpha   90.00
_cell.angle_beta   90.00
_cell.angle_gamma   90.00
#
_symmetry.space_group_name_H-M   'P 1'
#
loop_
_entity.id
_entity.type
_entity.pdbx_description
1 polymer ?
#
loop_
_entity_poly.entity_id
_entity_poly.type
_entity_poly.pdbx_seq_one_letter_code
_entity_poly.pdbx_strand_id
1 'polypeptide(L)'
;TIGREYGSGGKEIGTKLAEKMGVKCYDKELLDRAAKDSGLCQELFEHHDEKPTNSFLYSLVMDTYSIGYPSAALAEMPINHKIFLAQFNSIKEIAKEGSCIIVGRCADYALAGNPNLLSVFIHGKMENKIRRIATKYNLTDAKAKDVIIKTDKKRSSYYNYYSNKKWGDATEYDFCIDSGYYGIDGTVDLLFHMVNMKEGKA
;
A
#
# COMPACT_ATOMS: atom_id res chain seq x y z
N THR A 1 6.80 2.31 -4.54
CA THR A 1 5.67 1.87 -3.67
C THR A 1 6.18 1.09 -2.48
N ILE A 2 5.47 1.16 -1.33
CA ILE A 2 5.87 0.48 -0.09
C ILE A 2 4.74 -0.40 0.42
N GLY A 3 4.84 -1.72 0.20
CA GLY A 3 4.10 -2.74 0.94
C GLY A 3 4.69 -2.87 2.35
N ARG A 4 3.88 -3.21 3.37
CA ARG A 4 4.40 -3.21 4.76
C ARG A 4 3.59 -4.05 5.72
N GLU A 5 4.26 -4.75 6.61
CA GLU A 5 3.65 -5.34 7.79
C GLU A 5 3.30 -4.25 8.84
N TYR A 6 2.31 -4.54 9.68
CA TYR A 6 1.97 -3.66 10.79
C TYR A 6 3.02 -3.72 11.89
N GLY A 7 3.50 -2.56 12.31
CA GLY A 7 4.60 -2.48 13.28
C GLY A 7 6.00 -2.53 12.67
N SER A 8 6.17 -2.80 11.37
CA SER A 8 7.49 -2.75 10.72
C SER A 8 8.04 -1.34 10.51
N GLY A 9 7.22 -0.30 10.71
CA GLY A 9 7.65 1.08 10.47
C GLY A 9 7.54 1.55 9.03
N GLY A 10 6.99 0.74 8.12
CA GLY A 10 6.95 1.07 6.68
C GLY A 10 6.31 2.41 6.34
N LYS A 11 5.27 2.85 7.08
CA LYS A 11 4.72 4.21 6.90
C LYS A 11 5.75 5.29 7.25
N GLU A 12 6.39 5.18 8.42
CA GLU A 12 7.37 6.16 8.87
C GLU A 12 8.59 6.21 7.94
N ILE A 13 9.04 5.04 7.48
CA ILE A 13 10.10 4.92 6.47
C ILE A 13 9.68 5.65 5.19
N GLY A 14 8.46 5.43 4.70
CA GLY A 14 7.95 6.09 3.50
C GLY A 14 7.89 7.62 3.64
N THR A 15 7.43 8.12 4.79
CA THR A 15 7.38 9.57 5.06
C THR A 15 8.78 10.18 5.09
N LYS A 16 9.71 9.59 5.86
CA LYS A 16 11.10 10.09 5.94
C LYS A 16 11.85 10.00 4.61
N LEU A 17 11.60 8.94 3.84
CA LEU A 17 12.20 8.80 2.51
C LEU A 17 11.66 9.88 1.56
N ALA A 18 10.38 10.18 1.61
CA ALA A 18 9.78 11.26 0.82
C ALA A 18 10.36 12.63 1.17
N GLU A 19 10.49 12.92 2.46
CA GLU A 19 11.16 14.13 2.95
C GLU A 19 12.59 14.23 2.43
N LYS A 20 13.37 13.16 2.54
CA LYS A 20 14.77 13.09 2.07
C LYS A 20 14.89 13.29 0.56
N MET A 21 13.91 12.82 -0.21
CA MET A 21 13.87 12.95 -1.67
C MET A 21 13.22 14.26 -2.15
N GLY A 22 12.59 15.02 -1.28
CA GLY A 22 11.83 16.22 -1.66
C GLY A 22 10.57 15.89 -2.48
N VAL A 23 9.94 14.73 -2.26
CA VAL A 23 8.74 14.28 -2.97
C VAL A 23 7.56 14.08 -2.01
N LYS A 24 6.35 13.93 -2.55
CA LYS A 24 5.17 13.64 -1.73
C LYS A 24 5.10 12.17 -1.31
N CYS A 25 4.61 11.93 -0.09
CA CYS A 25 4.24 10.62 0.41
C CYS A 25 2.73 10.52 0.50
N TYR A 26 2.15 9.49 -0.11
CA TYR A 26 0.72 9.21 -0.10
C TYR A 26 0.44 7.94 0.73
N ASP A 27 -0.25 8.10 1.85
CA ASP A 27 -0.83 7.03 2.67
C ASP A 27 -2.33 7.32 2.83
N LYS A 28 -2.76 7.98 3.89
CA LYS A 28 -4.17 8.35 4.06
C LYS A 28 -4.62 9.45 3.09
N GLU A 29 -3.73 10.32 2.71
CA GLU A 29 -3.93 11.39 1.73
C GLU A 29 -4.40 10.85 0.35
N LEU A 30 -4.08 9.60 0.05
CA LEU A 30 -4.63 8.92 -1.12
C LEU A 30 -6.15 8.74 -1.03
N LEU A 31 -6.69 8.50 0.16
CA LEU A 31 -8.14 8.33 0.36
C LEU A 31 -8.88 9.62 0.07
N ASP A 32 -8.34 10.76 0.52
CA ASP A 32 -8.91 12.09 0.27
C ASP A 32 -8.90 12.40 -1.23
N ARG A 33 -7.80 12.06 -1.91
CA ARG A 33 -7.69 12.23 -3.36
C ARG A 33 -8.67 11.33 -4.10
N ALA A 34 -8.76 10.05 -3.74
CA ALA A 34 -9.67 9.10 -4.37
C ALA A 34 -11.15 9.48 -4.14
N ALA A 35 -11.49 9.99 -2.96
CA ALA A 35 -12.83 10.51 -2.67
C ALA A 35 -13.17 11.70 -3.59
N LYS A 36 -12.27 12.67 -3.69
CA LYS A 36 -12.44 13.84 -4.55
C LYS A 36 -12.57 13.48 -6.03
N ASP A 37 -11.70 12.60 -6.51
CA ASP A 37 -11.64 12.22 -7.93
C ASP A 37 -12.85 11.37 -8.35
N SER A 38 -13.38 10.54 -7.43
CA SER A 38 -14.52 9.64 -7.70
C SER A 38 -15.88 10.24 -7.39
N GLY A 39 -15.93 11.34 -6.63
CA GLY A 39 -17.18 11.92 -6.12
C GLY A 39 -17.88 11.09 -5.02
N LEU A 40 -17.22 10.07 -4.48
CA LEU A 40 -17.70 9.28 -3.35
C LEU A 40 -17.37 9.98 -2.03
N CYS A 41 -18.21 9.74 -1.00
CA CYS A 41 -18.01 10.31 0.33
C CYS A 41 -16.70 9.79 0.96
N GLN A 42 -15.90 10.68 1.55
CA GLN A 42 -14.61 10.35 2.19
C GLN A 42 -14.76 9.30 3.29
N GLU A 43 -15.82 9.36 4.10
CA GLU A 43 -16.10 8.40 5.17
C GLU A 43 -16.19 6.96 4.66
N LEU A 44 -16.68 6.75 3.43
CA LEU A 44 -16.70 5.41 2.81
C LEU A 44 -15.30 4.87 2.61
N PHE A 45 -14.34 5.70 2.20
CA PHE A 45 -12.95 5.27 2.04
C PHE A 45 -12.32 4.90 3.38
N GLU A 46 -12.54 5.67 4.43
CA GLU A 46 -12.00 5.37 5.77
C GLU A 46 -12.58 4.07 6.34
N HIS A 47 -13.90 3.86 6.20
CA HIS A 47 -14.54 2.65 6.68
C HIS A 47 -14.21 1.39 5.89
N HIS A 48 -13.88 1.51 4.62
CA HIS A 48 -13.62 0.39 3.71
C HIS A 48 -12.15 0.25 3.30
N ASP A 49 -11.26 1.08 3.83
CA ASP A 49 -9.83 1.04 3.52
C ASP A 49 -9.22 -0.34 3.78
N GLU A 50 -8.56 -0.88 2.77
CA GLU A 50 -7.94 -2.22 2.80
C GLU A 50 -8.91 -3.35 3.24
N LYS A 51 -10.20 -3.27 2.89
CA LYS A 51 -11.17 -4.35 3.13
C LYS A 51 -11.44 -5.13 1.84
N PRO A 52 -11.25 -6.47 1.85
CA PRO A 52 -11.60 -7.31 0.70
C PRO A 52 -13.12 -7.41 0.54
N THR A 53 -13.56 -7.73 -0.67
CA THR A 53 -14.97 -8.04 -0.94
C THR A 53 -15.20 -9.56 -0.88
N ASN A 54 -16.35 -10.01 -0.39
CA ASN A 54 -16.72 -11.42 -0.37
C ASN A 54 -17.34 -11.91 -1.69
N SER A 55 -17.15 -11.22 -2.80
CA SER A 55 -17.82 -11.53 -4.06
C SER A 55 -16.94 -12.31 -5.03
N PHE A 56 -17.40 -13.50 -5.44
CA PHE A 56 -16.80 -14.36 -6.47
C PHE A 56 -16.77 -13.72 -7.88
N LEU A 57 -17.56 -12.68 -8.10
CA LEU A 57 -17.70 -12.00 -9.40
C LEU A 57 -16.52 -11.12 -9.80
N TYR A 58 -15.55 -10.94 -8.92
CA TYR A 58 -14.44 -10.03 -9.16
C TYR A 58 -13.48 -10.47 -10.27
N SER A 59 -13.14 -11.76 -10.35
CA SER A 59 -12.21 -12.27 -11.37
C SER A 59 -12.74 -12.10 -12.80
N LEU A 60 -14.07 -12.16 -12.97
CA LEU A 60 -14.73 -11.92 -14.26
C LEU A 60 -14.71 -10.45 -14.68
N VAL A 61 -14.64 -9.52 -13.71
CA VAL A 61 -14.73 -8.08 -13.96
C VAL A 61 -13.37 -7.47 -14.31
N MET A 62 -12.26 -7.97 -13.72
CA MET A 62 -10.93 -7.41 -13.97
C MET A 62 -10.40 -7.68 -15.37
N ASP A 63 -10.71 -8.82 -15.98
CA ASP A 63 -10.37 -9.11 -17.39
C ASP A 63 -11.07 -8.16 -18.37
N THR A 64 -12.21 -7.61 -17.98
CA THR A 64 -13.02 -6.73 -18.81
C THR A 64 -12.66 -5.24 -18.66
N TYR A 65 -11.91 -4.87 -17.59
CA TYR A 65 -11.56 -3.47 -17.29
C TYR A 65 -10.60 -2.82 -18.30
N SER A 66 -9.91 -3.63 -19.10
CA SER A 66 -9.10 -3.15 -20.22
C SER A 66 -9.93 -2.59 -21.39
N ILE A 67 -11.26 -2.70 -21.37
CA ILE A 67 -12.14 -2.44 -22.53
C ILE A 67 -13.15 -1.29 -22.28
N GLY A 68 -13.03 -0.49 -21.21
CA GLY A 68 -13.89 0.70 -20.97
C GLY A 68 -15.35 0.35 -20.60
N TYR A 69 -15.74 0.57 -19.33
CA TYR A 69 -17.08 0.23 -18.82
C TYR A 69 -18.15 1.29 -19.12
N PRO A 70 -19.39 0.89 -19.47
CA PRO A 70 -20.55 1.75 -19.42
C PRO A 70 -20.89 2.11 -17.95
N SER A 71 -21.29 3.35 -17.68
CA SER A 71 -21.63 3.88 -16.36
C SER A 71 -22.68 3.06 -15.57
N ALA A 72 -23.53 2.31 -16.26
CA ALA A 72 -24.56 1.45 -15.66
C ALA A 72 -23.95 0.26 -14.88
N ALA A 73 -22.83 -0.33 -15.32
CA ALA A 73 -22.19 -1.45 -14.63
C ALA A 73 -21.54 -1.03 -13.30
N LEU A 74 -21.10 0.22 -13.20
CA LEU A 74 -20.57 0.80 -11.95
C LEU A 74 -21.65 0.95 -10.86
N ALA A 75 -22.91 1.15 -11.22
CA ALA A 75 -23.98 1.35 -10.25
C ALA A 75 -24.25 0.11 -9.40
N GLU A 76 -24.13 -1.08 -9.97
CA GLU A 76 -24.41 -2.38 -9.33
C GLU A 76 -23.20 -2.99 -8.59
N MET A 77 -22.00 -2.40 -8.71
CA MET A 77 -20.81 -2.91 -8.05
C MET A 77 -20.87 -2.79 -6.53
N PRO A 78 -20.36 -3.81 -5.77
CA PRO A 78 -20.16 -3.70 -4.34
C PRO A 78 -19.29 -2.50 -3.96
N ILE A 79 -19.62 -1.83 -2.85
CA ILE A 79 -18.95 -0.59 -2.44
C ILE A 79 -17.43 -0.74 -2.28
N ASN A 80 -16.95 -1.88 -1.77
CA ASN A 80 -15.51 -2.14 -1.64
C ASN A 80 -14.80 -2.14 -3.00
N HIS A 81 -15.45 -2.62 -4.06
CA HIS A 81 -14.90 -2.58 -5.42
C HIS A 81 -14.83 -1.16 -5.98
N LYS A 82 -15.90 -0.37 -5.78
CA LYS A 82 -15.89 1.05 -6.19
C LYS A 82 -14.75 1.81 -5.54
N ILE A 83 -14.54 1.56 -4.23
CA ILE A 83 -13.47 2.18 -3.46
C ILE A 83 -12.10 1.75 -3.97
N PHE A 84 -11.89 0.43 -4.21
CA PHE A 84 -10.65 -0.08 -4.78
C PHE A 84 -10.34 0.57 -6.13
N LEU A 85 -11.31 0.62 -7.03
CA LEU A 85 -11.13 1.21 -8.36
C LEU A 85 -10.84 2.71 -8.31
N ALA A 86 -11.51 3.45 -7.42
CA ALA A 86 -11.21 4.85 -7.21
C ALA A 86 -9.78 5.06 -6.74
N GLN A 87 -9.32 4.26 -5.76
CA GLN A 87 -7.94 4.29 -5.28
C GLN A 87 -6.94 3.91 -6.39
N PHE A 88 -7.24 2.86 -7.14
CA PHE A 88 -6.40 2.37 -8.25
C PHE A 88 -6.21 3.44 -9.33
N ASN A 89 -7.28 4.12 -9.73
CA ASN A 89 -7.23 5.20 -10.71
C ASN A 89 -6.47 6.41 -10.17
N SER A 90 -6.74 6.84 -8.93
CA SER A 90 -6.01 7.96 -8.31
C SER A 90 -4.52 7.66 -8.16
N ILE A 91 -4.12 6.42 -7.88
CA ILE A 91 -2.70 6.00 -7.85
C ILE A 91 -2.06 6.21 -9.22
N LYS A 92 -2.74 5.83 -10.30
CA LYS A 92 -2.23 6.02 -11.66
C LYS A 92 -2.08 7.50 -12.03
N GLU A 93 -3.05 8.31 -11.67
CA GLU A 93 -2.98 9.76 -11.93
C GLU A 93 -1.87 10.43 -11.11
N ILE A 94 -1.77 10.12 -9.82
CA ILE A 94 -0.69 10.60 -8.96
C ILE A 94 0.70 10.27 -9.54
N ALA A 95 0.88 9.06 -10.05
CA ALA A 95 2.16 8.65 -10.63
C ALA A 95 2.50 9.38 -11.95
N LYS A 96 1.51 9.94 -12.65
CA LYS A 96 1.72 10.80 -13.84
C LYS A 96 2.11 12.24 -13.46
N GLU A 97 1.71 12.71 -12.28
CA GLU A 97 2.00 14.07 -11.80
C GLU A 97 3.49 14.26 -11.46
N GLY A 98 4.22 13.17 -11.17
CA GLY A 98 5.65 13.21 -10.87
C GLY A 98 6.10 12.12 -9.89
N SER A 99 7.35 12.21 -9.46
CA SER A 99 7.93 11.28 -8.49
C SER A 99 7.20 11.38 -7.15
N CYS A 100 6.86 10.22 -6.57
CA CYS A 100 6.14 10.15 -5.31
C CYS A 100 6.38 8.81 -4.60
N ILE A 101 6.04 8.74 -3.33
CA ILE A 101 6.02 7.51 -2.54
C ILE A 101 4.58 7.19 -2.18
N ILE A 102 4.14 5.96 -2.47
CA ILE A 102 2.78 5.49 -2.17
C ILE A 102 2.86 4.28 -1.23
N VAL A 103 2.13 4.33 -0.12
CA VAL A 103 2.20 3.32 0.94
C VAL A 103 0.95 2.43 0.92
N GLY A 104 1.10 1.18 0.51
CA GLY A 104 0.06 0.15 0.50
C GLY A 104 -0.95 0.26 -0.65
N ARG A 105 -2.17 -0.22 -0.41
CA ARG A 105 -3.36 -0.17 -1.30
C ARG A 105 -3.13 -0.74 -2.69
N CYS A 106 -2.33 -1.82 -2.76
CA CYS A 106 -1.96 -2.45 -4.04
C CYS A 106 -1.34 -1.46 -5.04
N ALA A 107 -0.58 -0.45 -4.57
CA ALA A 107 0.01 0.56 -5.45
C ALA A 107 1.04 -0.03 -6.41
N ASP A 108 1.78 -1.05 -5.99
CA ASP A 108 2.67 -1.84 -6.84
C ASP A 108 1.92 -2.53 -7.98
N TYR A 109 0.72 -3.06 -7.69
CA TYR A 109 -0.15 -3.66 -8.70
C TYR A 109 -0.77 -2.61 -9.63
N ALA A 110 -1.22 -1.48 -9.09
CA ALA A 110 -1.78 -0.39 -9.90
C ALA A 110 -0.77 0.21 -10.88
N LEU A 111 0.51 0.19 -10.52
CA LEU A 111 1.62 0.73 -11.32
C LEU A 111 2.43 -0.37 -12.03
N ALA A 112 1.94 -1.60 -12.04
CA ALA A 112 2.60 -2.69 -12.75
C ALA A 112 2.87 -2.31 -14.21
N GLY A 113 4.09 -2.61 -14.69
CA GLY A 113 4.53 -2.24 -16.03
C GLY A 113 5.07 -0.80 -16.17
N ASN A 114 5.01 0.04 -15.13
CA ASN A 114 5.69 1.33 -15.15
C ASN A 114 7.22 1.11 -14.98
N PRO A 115 8.07 1.48 -15.95
CA PRO A 115 9.52 1.25 -15.88
C PRO A 115 10.20 2.00 -14.71
N ASN A 116 9.56 3.07 -14.23
CA ASN A 116 10.06 3.87 -13.11
C ASN A 116 9.57 3.37 -11.74
N LEU A 117 8.74 2.33 -11.69
CA LEU A 117 8.29 1.74 -10.45
C LEU A 117 9.44 1.09 -9.69
N LEU A 118 9.56 1.40 -8.40
CA LEU A 118 10.32 0.62 -7.43
C LEU A 118 9.34 0.11 -6.37
N SER A 119 9.17 -1.21 -6.31
CA SER A 119 8.28 -1.86 -5.36
C SER A 119 9.06 -2.47 -4.20
N VAL A 120 8.74 -2.07 -2.97
CA VAL A 120 9.45 -2.51 -1.76
C VAL A 120 8.46 -3.07 -0.76
N PHE A 121 8.82 -4.16 -0.08
CA PHE A 121 8.07 -4.67 1.05
C PHE A 121 8.89 -4.54 2.34
N ILE A 122 8.33 -3.85 3.33
CA ILE A 122 8.96 -3.65 4.65
C ILE A 122 8.33 -4.60 5.66
N HIS A 123 9.15 -5.50 6.19
CA HIS A 123 8.76 -6.45 7.22
C HIS A 123 9.63 -6.31 8.48
N GLY A 124 9.41 -7.14 9.47
CA GLY A 124 10.25 -7.19 10.67
C GLY A 124 9.91 -8.38 11.55
N LYS A 125 10.86 -8.77 12.41
CA LYS A 125 10.65 -9.82 13.40
C LYS A 125 9.50 -9.46 14.35
N MET A 126 8.69 -10.45 14.72
CA MET A 126 7.50 -10.24 15.55
C MET A 126 7.82 -9.51 16.86
N GLU A 127 8.94 -9.81 17.50
CA GLU A 127 9.38 -9.18 18.75
C GLU A 127 9.59 -7.67 18.58
N ASN A 128 10.22 -7.25 17.48
CA ASN A 128 10.44 -5.84 17.16
C ASN A 128 9.14 -5.12 16.87
N LYS A 129 8.24 -5.75 16.11
CA LYS A 129 6.90 -5.22 15.82
C LYS A 129 6.08 -5.05 17.10
N ILE A 130 6.08 -6.05 17.99
CA ILE A 130 5.37 -6.00 19.28
C ILE A 130 5.89 -4.83 20.11
N ARG A 131 7.22 -4.76 20.34
CA ARG A 131 7.84 -3.67 21.12
C ARG A 131 7.41 -2.30 20.58
N ARG A 132 7.48 -2.11 19.26
CA ARG A 132 7.11 -0.85 18.61
C ARG A 132 5.65 -0.49 18.82
N ILE A 133 4.73 -1.44 18.62
CA ILE A 133 3.28 -1.22 18.75
C ILE A 133 2.87 -1.05 20.21
N ALA A 134 3.41 -1.86 21.11
CA ALA A 134 3.17 -1.74 22.56
C ALA A 134 3.57 -0.35 23.07
N THR A 135 4.76 0.11 22.72
CA THR A 135 5.25 1.46 23.11
C THR A 135 4.40 2.57 22.49
N LYS A 136 4.12 2.48 21.19
CA LYS A 136 3.42 3.56 20.45
C LYS A 136 1.99 3.78 20.93
N TYR A 137 1.30 2.71 21.34
CA TYR A 137 -0.13 2.76 21.69
C TYR A 137 -0.41 2.42 23.16
N ASN A 138 0.63 2.32 23.97
CA ASN A 138 0.54 1.96 25.39
C ASN A 138 -0.27 0.68 25.63
N LEU A 139 0.09 -0.38 24.87
CA LEU A 139 -0.57 -1.68 24.93
C LEU A 139 0.33 -2.71 25.63
N THR A 140 -0.29 -3.76 26.17
CA THR A 140 0.44 -4.96 26.56
C THR A 140 0.97 -5.70 25.34
N ASP A 141 2.06 -6.46 25.48
CA ASP A 141 2.67 -7.23 24.39
C ASP A 141 1.66 -8.20 23.73
N ALA A 142 0.82 -8.83 24.55
CA ALA A 142 -0.23 -9.72 24.06
C ALA A 142 -1.25 -9.00 23.18
N LYS A 143 -1.71 -7.81 23.59
CA LYS A 143 -2.60 -6.96 22.80
C LYS A 143 -1.92 -6.45 21.54
N ALA A 144 -0.68 -6.00 21.63
CA ALA A 144 0.10 -5.55 20.49
C ALA A 144 0.24 -6.67 19.45
N LYS A 145 0.58 -7.89 19.87
CA LYS A 145 0.65 -9.07 18.99
C LYS A 145 -0.67 -9.36 18.30
N ASP A 146 -1.79 -9.34 19.03
CA ASP A 146 -3.13 -9.59 18.49
C ASP A 146 -3.50 -8.55 17.41
N VAL A 147 -3.24 -7.27 17.67
CA VAL A 147 -3.49 -6.19 16.71
C VAL A 147 -2.62 -6.35 15.46
N ILE A 148 -1.33 -6.72 15.61
CA ILE A 148 -0.42 -6.95 14.49
C ILE A 148 -0.97 -8.06 13.58
N ILE A 149 -1.29 -9.22 14.16
CA ILE A 149 -1.78 -10.38 13.42
C ILE A 149 -3.09 -10.05 12.68
N LYS A 150 -4.04 -9.39 13.34
CA LYS A 150 -5.32 -9.00 12.73
C LYS A 150 -5.14 -8.01 11.59
N THR A 151 -4.26 -7.03 11.77
CA THR A 151 -4.00 -6.01 10.75
C THR A 151 -3.28 -6.61 9.55
N ASP A 152 -2.26 -7.43 9.77
CA ASP A 152 -1.52 -8.09 8.69
C ASP A 152 -2.41 -9.09 7.93
N LYS A 153 -3.29 -9.81 8.62
CA LYS A 153 -4.30 -10.67 7.98
C LYS A 153 -5.26 -9.87 7.10
N LYS A 154 -5.72 -8.70 7.57
CA LYS A 154 -6.61 -7.83 6.79
C LYS A 154 -5.90 -7.34 5.51
N ARG A 155 -4.65 -6.88 5.63
CA ARG A 155 -3.84 -6.39 4.51
C ARG A 155 -3.52 -7.48 3.50
N SER A 156 -3.10 -8.66 3.97
CA SER A 156 -2.82 -9.79 3.08
C SER A 156 -4.07 -10.25 2.34
N SER A 157 -5.23 -10.33 3.01
CA SER A 157 -6.49 -10.68 2.37
C SER A 157 -6.89 -9.66 1.30
N TYR A 158 -6.75 -8.37 1.58
CA TYR A 158 -7.01 -7.30 0.61
C TYR A 158 -6.08 -7.39 -0.60
N TYR A 159 -4.77 -7.45 -0.37
CA TYR A 159 -3.76 -7.49 -1.42
C TYR A 159 -3.92 -8.73 -2.31
N ASN A 160 -4.01 -9.91 -1.70
CA ASN A 160 -4.13 -11.16 -2.44
C ASN A 160 -5.42 -11.19 -3.30
N TYR A 161 -6.51 -10.63 -2.77
CA TYR A 161 -7.78 -10.59 -3.47
C TYR A 161 -7.74 -9.68 -4.70
N TYR A 162 -7.18 -8.46 -4.58
CA TYR A 162 -7.21 -7.48 -5.65
C TYR A 162 -6.06 -7.59 -6.64
N SER A 163 -4.89 -8.07 -6.23
CA SER A 163 -3.73 -8.18 -7.10
C SER A 163 -3.54 -9.57 -7.72
N ASN A 164 -4.25 -10.58 -7.20
CA ASN A 164 -4.01 -12.00 -7.50
C ASN A 164 -2.55 -12.44 -7.25
N LYS A 165 -1.85 -11.73 -6.35
CA LYS A 165 -0.48 -11.96 -5.92
C LYS A 165 -0.46 -12.35 -4.45
N LYS A 166 0.70 -12.76 -3.93
CA LYS A 166 0.86 -13.12 -2.52
C LYS A 166 1.56 -12.01 -1.74
N TRP A 167 0.85 -11.44 -0.80
CA TRP A 167 1.36 -10.35 0.05
C TRP A 167 2.59 -10.76 0.84
N GLY A 168 3.67 -9.97 0.74
CA GLY A 168 4.94 -10.22 1.42
C GLY A 168 5.79 -11.34 0.83
N ASP A 169 5.40 -11.93 -0.30
CA ASP A 169 6.23 -12.88 -1.02
C ASP A 169 7.36 -12.13 -1.72
N ALA A 170 8.61 -12.55 -1.47
CA ALA A 170 9.79 -11.88 -1.99
C ALA A 170 9.85 -11.81 -3.52
N THR A 171 9.16 -12.71 -4.22
CA THR A 171 9.12 -12.73 -5.69
C THR A 171 8.18 -11.68 -6.30
N GLU A 172 7.33 -11.05 -5.48
CA GLU A 172 6.36 -10.05 -5.93
C GLU A 172 6.84 -8.61 -5.81
N TYR A 173 8.01 -8.40 -5.20
CA TYR A 173 8.59 -7.09 -4.96
C TYR A 173 10.02 -7.02 -5.45
N ASP A 174 10.48 -5.81 -5.84
CA ASP A 174 11.89 -5.62 -6.19
C ASP A 174 12.81 -5.81 -4.97
N PHE A 175 12.32 -5.43 -3.77
CA PHE A 175 13.06 -5.61 -2.51
C PHE A 175 12.13 -5.95 -1.35
N CYS A 176 12.58 -6.87 -0.50
CA CYS A 176 11.98 -7.16 0.81
C CYS A 176 13.02 -6.87 1.90
N ILE A 177 12.69 -5.95 2.84
CA ILE A 177 13.66 -5.42 3.80
C ILE A 177 13.15 -5.62 5.24
N ASP A 178 13.97 -6.24 6.08
CA ASP A 178 13.74 -6.28 7.53
C ASP A 178 14.20 -4.97 8.17
N SER A 179 13.24 -4.09 8.47
CA SER A 179 13.51 -2.81 9.12
C SER A 179 14.06 -2.95 10.54
N GLY A 180 13.89 -4.11 11.17
CA GLY A 180 14.46 -4.39 12.49
C GLY A 180 15.97 -4.54 12.48
N TYR A 181 16.55 -4.86 11.32
CA TYR A 181 18.00 -5.00 11.17
C TYR A 181 18.70 -3.63 11.00
N TYR A 182 18.16 -2.78 10.15
CA TYR A 182 18.77 -1.47 9.85
C TYR A 182 18.19 -0.32 10.70
N GLY A 183 17.11 -0.55 11.43
CA GLY A 183 16.33 0.53 12.04
C GLY A 183 15.58 1.36 10.97
N ILE A 184 14.81 2.36 11.42
CA ILE A 184 14.04 3.21 10.53
C ILE A 184 14.95 4.04 9.63
N ASP A 185 15.89 4.78 10.22
CA ASP A 185 16.76 5.70 9.49
C ASP A 185 17.72 4.96 8.56
N GLY A 186 18.32 3.85 9.00
CA GLY A 186 19.16 3.02 8.13
C GLY A 186 18.38 2.41 6.95
N THR A 187 17.11 2.05 7.15
CA THR A 187 16.25 1.58 6.06
C THR A 187 15.93 2.72 5.08
N VAL A 188 15.72 3.94 5.56
CA VAL A 188 15.54 5.12 4.71
C VAL A 188 16.78 5.39 3.86
N ASP A 189 17.98 5.32 4.46
CA ASP A 189 19.23 5.54 3.75
C ASP A 189 19.47 4.49 2.66
N LEU A 190 19.20 3.22 3.00
CA LEU A 190 19.28 2.11 2.05
C LEU A 190 18.34 2.34 0.85
N LEU A 191 17.06 2.65 1.11
CA LEU A 191 16.09 2.90 0.05
C LEU A 191 16.44 4.13 -0.80
N PHE A 192 16.93 5.18 -0.18
CA PHE A 192 17.39 6.37 -0.90
C PHE A 192 18.52 6.05 -1.87
N HIS A 193 19.48 5.23 -1.43
CA HIS A 193 20.57 4.76 -2.30
C HIS A 193 20.05 3.90 -3.45
N MET A 194 19.13 2.97 -3.18
CA MET A 194 18.51 2.12 -4.22
C MET A 194 17.77 2.94 -5.28
N VAL A 195 17.05 3.99 -4.87
CA VAL A 195 16.38 4.90 -5.82
C VAL A 195 17.41 5.62 -6.68
N ASN A 196 18.47 6.16 -6.09
CA ASN A 196 19.53 6.85 -6.83
C ASN A 196 20.23 5.93 -7.83
N MET A 197 20.50 4.66 -7.46
CA MET A 197 21.04 3.66 -8.38
C MET A 197 20.11 3.43 -9.58
N LYS A 198 18.80 3.29 -9.33
CA LYS A 198 17.81 3.11 -10.39
C LYS A 198 17.73 4.33 -11.33
N GLU A 199 17.90 5.53 -10.79
CA GLU A 199 17.90 6.77 -11.56
C GLU A 199 19.25 7.10 -12.22
N GLY A 200 20.27 6.25 -12.03
CA GLY A 200 21.63 6.48 -12.56
C GLY A 200 22.36 7.65 -11.88
N LYS A 201 22.00 7.98 -10.64
CA LYS A 201 22.57 9.07 -9.82
C LYS A 201 23.53 8.55 -8.73
N ALA A 202 23.85 7.25 -8.73
CA ALA A 202 24.75 6.63 -7.75
C ALA A 202 26.22 6.72 -8.15
#